data_e5cfab683efae26977010ace3e035469
#
_entry.id   e5cfab683efae26977010ace3e035469
#
_cell.length_a   1.000
_cell.length_b   1.000
_cell.length_c   1.000
_cell.angle_alpha   90.00
_cell.angle_beta   90.00
_cell.angle_gamma   90.00
#
_symmetry.space_group_name_H-M   'P 1'
#
loop_
_entity.id
_entity.type
_entity.pdbx_description
1 polymer ?
#
loop_
_entity_poly.entity_id
_entity_poly.type
_entity_poly.pdbx_seq_one_letter_code
_entity_poly.pdbx_strand_id
1 'polypeptide(L)'
;MQIVAVCGSMREESNTNKLVRIIAETSGIDCEFIELGKLNIKPCTGCSVCMMNEGECPIDDDMQAAYDKLLAADGFIIGGPTYFMDISGAVKNFTDRTMALKYRDIGPAYNEDMPWLGTAPFNDKPTVLVVTTAGGYHDRAIESLKLAYDDCHRVRIVDQVAEIVGMNDVDDIPEALERAKAAGKKLSSALQS
;
A
#
# COMPACT_ATOMS: atom_id res chain seq x y z
N MET A 1 12.18 12.59 7.11
CA MET A 1 11.45 11.32 6.89
C MET A 1 10.05 11.66 6.41
N GLN A 2 9.61 10.95 5.39
CA GLN A 2 8.28 11.12 4.80
C GLN A 2 7.68 9.73 4.54
N ILE A 3 6.41 9.55 4.88
CA ILE A 3 5.69 8.32 4.54
C ILE A 3 4.68 8.56 3.42
N VAL A 4 4.33 7.50 2.70
CA VAL A 4 3.23 7.52 1.75
C VAL A 4 2.10 6.64 2.26
N ALA A 5 0.89 7.18 2.28
CA ALA A 5 -0.33 6.47 2.67
C ALA A 5 -1.26 6.29 1.47
N VAL A 6 -1.52 5.03 1.10
CA VAL A 6 -2.45 4.67 0.04
C VAL A 6 -3.85 4.51 0.62
N CYS A 7 -4.75 5.42 0.27
CA CYS A 7 -6.18 5.37 0.57
C CYS A 7 -6.90 4.61 -0.55
N GLY A 8 -7.06 3.30 -0.37
CA GLY A 8 -7.49 2.38 -1.43
C GLY A 8 -9.00 2.26 -1.63
N SER A 9 -9.81 2.95 -0.84
CA SER A 9 -11.26 2.95 -1.04
C SER A 9 -11.67 3.97 -2.09
N MET A 10 -12.59 3.55 -2.97
CA MET A 10 -13.22 4.43 -3.97
C MET A 10 -14.37 5.28 -3.40
N ARG A 11 -14.74 5.04 -2.12
CA ARG A 11 -15.79 5.81 -1.45
C ARG A 11 -15.19 7.05 -0.80
N GLU A 12 -15.86 8.18 -0.90
CA GLU A 12 -15.46 9.42 -0.26
C GLU A 12 -15.45 9.24 1.27
N GLU A 13 -16.59 8.81 1.83
CA GLU A 13 -16.70 8.41 3.24
C GLU A 13 -16.34 6.93 3.36
N SER A 14 -15.17 6.63 3.91
CA SER A 14 -14.62 5.29 3.95
C SER A 14 -13.95 4.96 5.26
N ASN A 15 -14.40 3.88 5.90
CA ASN A 15 -13.78 3.32 7.11
C ASN A 15 -12.30 3.00 6.91
N THR A 16 -11.94 2.43 5.75
CA THR A 16 -10.53 2.13 5.41
C THR A 16 -9.69 3.40 5.40
N ASN A 17 -10.16 4.43 4.66
CA ASN A 17 -9.40 5.69 4.53
C ASN A 17 -9.33 6.45 5.84
N LYS A 18 -10.36 6.37 6.71
CA LYS A 18 -10.33 6.91 8.07
C LYS A 18 -9.22 6.27 8.90
N LEU A 19 -9.14 4.93 8.94
CA LEU A 19 -8.09 4.22 9.67
C LEU A 19 -6.68 4.55 9.14
N VAL A 20 -6.49 4.62 7.81
CA VAL A 20 -5.24 5.04 7.20
C VAL A 20 -4.81 6.44 7.68
N ARG A 21 -5.76 7.40 7.74
CA ARG A 21 -5.48 8.76 8.22
C ARG A 21 -5.12 8.79 9.71
N ILE A 22 -5.84 8.03 10.55
CA ILE A 22 -5.54 7.93 11.99
C ILE A 22 -4.12 7.36 12.22
N ILE A 23 -3.72 6.35 11.47
CA ILE A 23 -2.36 5.79 11.53
C ILE A 23 -1.32 6.85 11.13
N ALA A 24 -1.56 7.56 10.03
CA ALA A 24 -0.67 8.61 9.56
C ALA A 24 -0.52 9.74 10.58
N GLU A 25 -1.63 10.26 11.10
CA GLU A 25 -1.65 11.31 12.11
C GLU A 25 -0.93 10.88 13.40
N THR A 26 -1.21 9.66 13.87
CA THR A 26 -0.62 9.14 15.12
C THR A 26 0.86 8.83 14.98
N SER A 27 1.35 8.55 13.77
CA SER A 27 2.78 8.37 13.52
C SER A 27 3.57 9.65 13.77
N GLY A 28 2.97 10.82 13.60
CA GLY A 28 3.62 12.12 13.70
C GLY A 28 4.68 12.37 12.61
N ILE A 29 4.72 11.55 11.58
CA ILE A 29 5.64 11.67 10.43
C ILE A 29 4.92 12.39 9.30
N ASP A 30 5.64 13.22 8.55
CA ASP A 30 5.10 13.86 7.36
C ASP A 30 4.57 12.81 6.37
N CYS A 31 3.33 12.98 5.93
CA CYS A 31 2.60 11.96 5.18
C CYS A 31 2.00 12.50 3.89
N GLU A 32 2.37 11.91 2.78
CA GLU A 32 1.74 12.16 1.49
C GLU A 32 0.67 11.09 1.20
N PHE A 33 -0.54 11.54 0.85
CA PHE A 33 -1.66 10.64 0.57
C PHE A 33 -1.82 10.37 -0.92
N ILE A 34 -1.96 9.09 -1.28
CA ILE A 34 -2.38 8.63 -2.61
C ILE A 34 -3.82 8.13 -2.47
N GLU A 35 -4.79 8.94 -2.90
CA GLU A 35 -6.22 8.65 -2.79
C GLU A 35 -6.72 8.02 -4.09
N LEU A 36 -6.82 6.69 -4.15
CA LEU A 36 -7.16 5.97 -5.40
C LEU A 36 -8.52 6.37 -5.97
N GLY A 37 -9.47 6.77 -5.12
CA GLY A 37 -10.78 7.26 -5.54
C GLY A 37 -10.75 8.58 -6.33
N LYS A 38 -9.64 9.31 -6.28
CA LYS A 38 -9.45 10.59 -6.98
C LYS A 38 -8.55 10.48 -8.21
N LEU A 39 -7.97 9.31 -8.45
CA LEU A 39 -6.99 9.08 -9.52
C LEU A 39 -7.57 8.20 -10.63
N ASN A 40 -7.19 8.52 -11.85
CA ASN A 40 -7.48 7.70 -13.02
C ASN A 40 -6.26 6.80 -13.31
N ILE A 41 -6.21 5.62 -12.69
CA ILE A 41 -5.16 4.63 -12.90
C ILE A 41 -5.72 3.50 -13.77
N LYS A 42 -5.23 3.39 -14.99
CA LYS A 42 -5.60 2.34 -15.94
C LYS A 42 -4.99 0.99 -15.52
N PRO A 43 -5.66 -0.14 -15.80
CA PRO A 43 -5.12 -1.46 -15.52
C PRO A 43 -3.79 -1.74 -16.21
N CYS A 44 -2.92 -2.51 -15.55
CA CYS A 44 -1.74 -3.07 -16.19
C CYS A 44 -2.16 -4.01 -17.33
N THR A 45 -1.60 -3.81 -18.51
CA THR A 45 -1.90 -4.63 -19.71
C THR A 45 -0.95 -5.82 -19.89
N GLY A 46 0.04 -5.99 -19.00
CA GLY A 46 1.03 -7.06 -19.11
C GLY A 46 1.97 -6.92 -20.32
N CYS A 47 2.12 -5.70 -20.85
CA CYS A 47 2.90 -5.46 -22.08
C CYS A 47 4.42 -5.64 -21.94
N SER A 48 4.92 -5.81 -20.71
CA SER A 48 6.34 -5.98 -20.34
C SER A 48 7.30 -4.87 -20.78
N VAL A 49 6.80 -3.72 -21.26
CA VAL A 49 7.65 -2.59 -21.68
C VAL A 49 8.53 -2.09 -20.53
N CYS A 50 7.99 -1.99 -19.32
CA CYS A 50 8.76 -1.55 -18.15
C CYS A 50 9.97 -2.44 -17.83
N MET A 51 9.92 -3.73 -18.17
CA MET A 51 11.04 -4.66 -18.00
C MET A 51 12.20 -4.36 -18.96
N MET A 52 11.91 -3.75 -20.10
CA MET A 52 12.87 -3.49 -21.19
C MET A 52 13.25 -2.02 -21.30
N ASN A 53 12.59 -1.14 -20.56
CA ASN A 53 12.73 0.30 -20.64
C ASN A 53 12.92 0.94 -19.26
N GLU A 54 13.87 0.42 -18.49
CA GLU A 54 14.34 1.01 -17.21
C GLU A 54 13.21 1.34 -16.22
N GLY A 55 12.16 0.52 -16.20
CA GLY A 55 11.00 0.70 -15.32
C GLY A 55 10.02 1.77 -15.78
N GLU A 56 10.15 2.29 -16.99
CA GLU A 56 9.18 3.24 -17.53
C GLU A 56 7.92 2.52 -18.02
N CYS A 57 6.78 2.86 -17.44
CA CYS A 57 5.50 2.35 -17.88
C CYS A 57 4.96 3.21 -19.02
N PRO A 58 4.56 2.60 -20.18
CA PRO A 58 4.06 3.35 -21.32
C PRO A 58 2.62 3.87 -21.15
N ILE A 59 1.95 3.49 -20.07
CA ILE A 59 0.57 3.93 -19.81
C ILE A 59 0.62 5.33 -19.21
N ASP A 60 0.16 6.31 -19.98
CA ASP A 60 0.02 7.71 -19.58
C ASP A 60 -1.26 7.88 -18.77
N ASP A 61 -1.09 8.02 -17.45
CA ASP A 61 -2.15 8.22 -16.45
C ASP A 61 -1.59 8.73 -15.11
N ASP A 62 -2.45 8.88 -14.10
CA ASP A 62 -2.07 9.43 -12.79
C ASP A 62 -1.07 8.55 -12.01
N MET A 63 -0.82 7.32 -12.46
CA MET A 63 0.20 6.47 -11.82
C MET A 63 1.62 7.00 -12.01
N GLN A 64 1.87 7.81 -13.06
CA GLN A 64 3.18 8.40 -13.30
C GLN A 64 3.63 9.28 -12.12
N ALA A 65 2.73 10.15 -11.64
CA ALA A 65 3.01 10.97 -10.45
C ALA A 65 3.12 10.16 -9.15
N ALA A 66 2.45 9.00 -9.07
CA ALA A 66 2.53 8.14 -7.90
C ALA A 66 3.88 7.41 -7.77
N TYR A 67 4.54 7.10 -8.88
CA TYR A 67 5.84 6.42 -8.85
C TYR A 67 6.89 7.20 -8.08
N ASP A 68 7.02 8.50 -8.34
CA ASP A 68 8.03 9.34 -7.69
C ASP A 68 7.78 9.46 -6.18
N LYS A 69 6.50 9.57 -5.78
CA LYS A 69 6.09 9.58 -4.37
C LYS A 69 6.47 8.28 -3.66
N LEU A 70 6.18 7.14 -4.29
CA LEU A 70 6.49 5.82 -3.73
C LEU A 70 8.00 5.61 -3.56
N LEU A 71 8.81 6.06 -4.51
CA LEU A 71 10.27 5.94 -4.43
C LEU A 71 10.87 6.83 -3.34
N ALA A 72 10.34 8.04 -3.18
CA ALA A 72 10.81 9.02 -2.19
C ALA A 72 10.42 8.65 -0.74
N ALA A 73 9.41 7.78 -0.54
CA ALA A 73 8.92 7.44 0.78
C ALA A 73 9.93 6.63 1.61
N ASP A 74 10.02 6.94 2.90
CA ASP A 74 10.80 6.18 3.89
C ASP A 74 9.98 4.99 4.48
N GLY A 75 8.65 5.02 4.36
CA GLY A 75 7.75 3.98 4.82
C GLY A 75 6.35 4.12 4.25
N PHE A 76 5.49 3.14 4.51
CA PHE A 76 4.16 3.08 3.88
C PHE A 76 3.03 2.77 4.85
N ILE A 77 1.84 3.24 4.48
CA ILE A 77 0.55 2.75 4.98
C ILE A 77 -0.25 2.34 3.75
N ILE A 78 -0.56 1.04 3.62
CA ILE A 78 -1.30 0.53 2.46
C ILE A 78 -2.68 0.09 2.92
N GLY A 79 -3.69 0.89 2.58
CA GLY A 79 -5.08 0.62 2.97
C GLY A 79 -5.96 0.20 1.81
N GLY A 80 -6.82 -0.81 2.03
CA GLY A 80 -7.81 -1.23 1.06
C GLY A 80 -9.02 -1.94 1.67
N PRO A 81 -10.24 -1.74 1.14
CA PRO A 81 -11.39 -2.51 1.56
C PRO A 81 -11.38 -3.90 0.92
N THR A 82 -12.01 -4.86 1.62
CA THR A 82 -12.30 -6.17 1.05
C THR A 82 -13.56 -6.10 0.19
N TYR A 83 -13.44 -6.38 -1.10
CA TYR A 83 -14.55 -6.52 -2.03
C TYR A 83 -14.55 -7.92 -2.61
N PHE A 84 -15.68 -8.60 -2.55
CA PHE A 84 -15.84 -9.96 -3.06
C PHE A 84 -14.70 -10.89 -2.60
N MET A 85 -14.46 -10.93 -1.27
CA MET A 85 -13.53 -11.82 -0.55
C MET A 85 -12.03 -11.56 -0.78
N ASP A 86 -11.63 -10.49 -1.46
CA ASP A 86 -10.22 -10.13 -1.65
C ASP A 86 -10.04 -8.61 -1.58
N ILE A 87 -8.79 -8.15 -1.74
CA ILE A 87 -8.51 -6.73 -1.81
C ILE A 87 -9.26 -6.08 -2.99
N SER A 88 -9.72 -4.85 -2.82
CA SER A 88 -10.50 -4.17 -3.87
C SER A 88 -9.73 -4.06 -5.18
N GLY A 89 -10.47 -4.10 -6.31
CA GLY A 89 -9.88 -3.99 -7.64
C GLY A 89 -9.05 -2.73 -7.85
N ALA A 90 -9.41 -1.61 -7.22
CA ALA A 90 -8.64 -0.37 -7.30
C ALA A 90 -7.25 -0.53 -6.67
N VAL A 91 -7.16 -1.15 -5.48
CA VAL A 91 -5.89 -1.42 -4.81
C VAL A 91 -5.06 -2.45 -5.60
N LYS A 92 -5.70 -3.50 -6.09
CA LYS A 92 -5.02 -4.51 -6.93
C LYS A 92 -4.46 -3.89 -8.20
N ASN A 93 -5.25 -3.04 -8.89
CA ASN A 93 -4.80 -2.31 -10.08
C ASN A 93 -3.59 -1.40 -9.78
N PHE A 94 -3.67 -0.62 -8.71
CA PHE A 94 -2.55 0.20 -8.26
C PHE A 94 -1.30 -0.66 -7.99
N THR A 95 -1.47 -1.75 -7.25
CA THR A 95 -0.39 -2.69 -6.92
C THR A 95 0.25 -3.31 -8.16
N ASP A 96 -0.55 -3.76 -9.14
CA ASP A 96 -0.02 -4.31 -10.40
C ASP A 96 0.85 -3.31 -11.15
N ARG A 97 0.50 -2.03 -11.08
CA ARG A 97 1.26 -0.96 -11.72
C ARG A 97 2.59 -0.67 -11.02
N THR A 98 2.74 -0.99 -9.72
CA THR A 98 4.04 -0.84 -9.02
C THR A 98 5.12 -1.78 -9.55
N MET A 99 4.76 -2.79 -10.33
CA MET A 99 5.71 -3.68 -11.02
C MET A 99 6.78 -2.91 -11.80
N ALA A 100 6.42 -1.77 -12.40
CA ALA A 100 7.36 -0.93 -13.14
C ALA A 100 8.56 -0.49 -12.28
N LEU A 101 8.35 -0.21 -11.00
CA LEU A 101 9.40 0.24 -10.08
C LEU A 101 10.49 -0.81 -9.83
N LYS A 102 10.19 -2.09 -10.00
CA LYS A 102 11.17 -3.17 -9.84
C LYS A 102 12.29 -3.12 -10.89
N TYR A 103 12.09 -2.40 -11.98
CA TYR A 103 13.03 -2.32 -13.11
C TYR A 103 13.72 -0.95 -13.21
N ARG A 104 13.61 -0.10 -12.19
CA ARG A 104 14.31 1.20 -12.11
C ARG A 104 15.71 1.13 -11.51
N ASP A 105 16.24 -0.08 -11.33
CA ASP A 105 17.56 -0.35 -10.74
C ASP A 105 17.76 0.32 -9.36
N ILE A 106 16.71 0.31 -8.54
CA ILE A 106 16.69 0.87 -7.20
C ILE A 106 16.54 -0.24 -6.16
N GLY A 107 17.42 -0.24 -5.18
CA GLY A 107 17.43 -1.25 -4.11
C GLY A 107 18.18 -2.54 -4.50
N PRO A 108 18.20 -3.55 -3.62
CA PRO A 108 18.88 -4.81 -3.87
C PRO A 108 18.18 -5.63 -4.96
N ALA A 109 18.92 -6.49 -5.65
CA ALA A 109 18.33 -7.48 -6.56
C ALA A 109 17.26 -8.29 -5.83
N TYR A 110 16.11 -8.49 -6.49
CA TYR A 110 15.04 -9.32 -5.92
C TYR A 110 15.52 -10.77 -5.71
N ASN A 111 16.26 -11.30 -6.68
CA ASN A 111 16.94 -12.59 -6.60
C ASN A 111 18.22 -12.50 -7.41
N GLU A 112 19.37 -12.77 -6.77
CA GLU A 112 20.69 -12.67 -7.42
C GLU A 112 20.87 -13.70 -8.53
N ASP A 113 20.23 -14.88 -8.38
CA ASP A 113 20.26 -15.95 -9.38
C ASP A 113 19.28 -15.69 -10.56
N MET A 114 18.35 -14.75 -10.39
CA MET A 114 17.33 -14.41 -11.37
C MET A 114 17.21 -12.88 -11.55
N PRO A 115 18.25 -12.22 -12.10
CA PRO A 115 18.30 -10.76 -12.19
C PRO A 115 17.16 -10.17 -13.04
N TRP A 116 16.57 -10.95 -13.95
CA TRP A 116 15.41 -10.50 -14.73
C TRP A 116 14.12 -10.29 -13.92
N LEU A 117 14.09 -10.69 -12.66
CA LEU A 117 12.99 -10.38 -11.73
C LEU A 117 13.06 -8.96 -11.18
N GLY A 118 14.10 -8.20 -11.55
CA GLY A 118 14.31 -6.82 -11.13
C GLY A 118 14.81 -6.67 -9.70
N THR A 119 14.56 -5.52 -9.11
CA THR A 119 15.01 -5.14 -7.76
C THR A 119 13.85 -5.09 -6.76
N ALA A 120 14.18 -4.83 -5.49
CA ALA A 120 13.22 -4.57 -4.42
C ALA A 120 13.31 -3.09 -3.98
N PRO A 121 12.63 -2.16 -4.67
CA PRO A 121 12.78 -0.72 -4.45
C PRO A 121 12.29 -0.26 -3.08
N PHE A 122 11.49 -1.05 -2.40
CA PHE A 122 10.95 -0.74 -1.06
C PHE A 122 11.60 -1.58 0.05
N ASN A 123 12.74 -2.22 -0.25
CA ASN A 123 13.41 -3.12 0.68
C ASN A 123 13.57 -2.51 2.06
N ASP A 124 13.12 -3.24 3.07
CA ASP A 124 13.13 -2.92 4.50
C ASP A 124 12.38 -1.65 4.92
N LYS A 125 11.64 -0.99 4.01
CA LYS A 125 10.82 0.18 4.38
C LYS A 125 9.67 -0.25 5.31
N PRO A 126 9.55 0.35 6.52
CA PRO A 126 8.48 0.00 7.46
C PRO A 126 7.11 0.25 6.86
N THR A 127 6.22 -0.71 6.97
CA THR A 127 4.91 -0.68 6.33
C THR A 127 3.81 -1.17 7.26
N VAL A 128 2.69 -0.46 7.29
CA VAL A 128 1.45 -0.90 7.94
C VAL A 128 0.43 -1.26 6.87
N LEU A 129 -0.18 -2.44 6.99
CA LEU A 129 -1.28 -2.86 6.14
C LEU A 129 -2.62 -2.60 6.84
N VAL A 130 -3.60 -2.08 6.10
CA VAL A 130 -4.93 -1.76 6.62
C VAL A 130 -6.00 -2.39 5.73
N VAL A 131 -6.85 -3.23 6.31
CA VAL A 131 -7.97 -3.84 5.59
C VAL A 131 -9.25 -3.67 6.40
N THR A 132 -10.33 -3.26 5.75
CA THR A 132 -11.67 -3.28 6.33
C THR A 132 -12.59 -4.17 5.53
N THR A 133 -13.52 -4.83 6.23
CA THR A 133 -14.53 -5.69 5.61
C THR A 133 -15.88 -5.54 6.30
N ALA A 134 -16.95 -5.75 5.56
CA ALA A 134 -18.29 -5.78 6.15
C ALA A 134 -18.62 -7.11 6.83
N GLY A 135 -18.13 -8.23 6.35
CA GLY A 135 -18.61 -9.53 6.79
C GLY A 135 -17.56 -10.63 7.01
N GLY A 136 -16.29 -10.30 7.13
CA GLY A 136 -15.21 -11.31 7.25
C GLY A 136 -14.38 -11.45 5.98
N TYR A 137 -13.58 -12.52 5.89
CA TYR A 137 -12.66 -12.79 4.76
C TYR A 137 -11.57 -11.73 4.57
N HIS A 138 -11.22 -10.96 5.60
CA HIS A 138 -10.13 -9.98 5.56
C HIS A 138 -8.76 -10.65 5.42
N ASP A 139 -8.61 -11.89 5.88
CA ASP A 139 -7.36 -12.65 5.81
C ASP A 139 -6.85 -12.76 4.38
N ARG A 140 -7.74 -13.04 3.42
CA ARG A 140 -7.38 -13.13 2.01
C ARG A 140 -6.88 -11.80 1.45
N ALA A 141 -7.52 -10.70 1.81
CA ALA A 141 -7.10 -9.37 1.39
C ALA A 141 -5.73 -8.98 1.99
N ILE A 142 -5.49 -9.30 3.27
CA ILE A 142 -4.19 -9.13 3.92
C ILE A 142 -3.12 -9.99 3.22
N GLU A 143 -3.41 -11.26 2.93
CA GLU A 143 -2.49 -12.15 2.22
C GLU A 143 -2.12 -11.60 0.84
N SER A 144 -3.09 -11.09 0.07
CA SER A 144 -2.84 -10.47 -1.23
C SER A 144 -1.90 -9.25 -1.12
N LEU A 145 -2.07 -8.41 -0.09
CA LEU A 145 -1.17 -7.29 0.17
C LEU A 145 0.22 -7.76 0.60
N LYS A 146 0.32 -8.78 1.45
CA LYS A 146 1.61 -9.35 1.89
C LYS A 146 2.39 -9.89 0.70
N LEU A 147 1.78 -10.71 -0.15
CA LEU A 147 2.43 -11.23 -1.36
C LEU A 147 3.00 -10.11 -2.24
N ALA A 148 2.29 -8.99 -2.37
CA ALA A 148 2.74 -7.87 -3.18
C ALA A 148 3.84 -7.05 -2.51
N TYR A 149 3.65 -6.68 -1.26
CA TYR A 149 4.52 -5.71 -0.59
C TYR A 149 5.65 -6.36 0.21
N ASP A 150 5.37 -7.42 0.97
CA ASP A 150 6.39 -8.16 1.73
C ASP A 150 7.24 -9.05 0.80
N ASP A 151 6.61 -9.96 0.08
CA ASP A 151 7.35 -10.91 -0.75
C ASP A 151 7.94 -10.26 -2.01
N CYS A 152 7.18 -9.44 -2.76
CA CYS A 152 7.64 -8.89 -4.02
C CYS A 152 8.45 -7.60 -3.88
N HIS A 153 8.06 -6.67 -3.03
CA HIS A 153 8.75 -5.40 -2.80
C HIS A 153 9.67 -5.41 -1.57
N ARG A 154 9.61 -6.47 -0.75
CA ARG A 154 10.42 -6.69 0.45
C ARG A 154 10.33 -5.57 1.48
N VAL A 155 9.13 -5.01 1.67
CA VAL A 155 8.90 -4.11 2.78
C VAL A 155 8.98 -4.85 4.12
N ARG A 156 9.24 -4.13 5.18
CA ARG A 156 9.15 -4.67 6.55
C ARG A 156 7.77 -4.36 7.12
N ILE A 157 6.88 -5.36 7.18
CA ILE A 157 5.55 -5.17 7.78
C ILE A 157 5.70 -5.03 9.29
N VAL A 158 5.37 -3.85 9.82
CA VAL A 158 5.48 -3.54 11.25
C VAL A 158 4.18 -3.72 11.99
N ASP A 159 3.03 -3.62 11.30
CA ASP A 159 1.71 -3.93 11.85
C ASP A 159 0.67 -4.21 10.76
N GLN A 160 -0.46 -4.82 11.19
CA GLN A 160 -1.61 -5.11 10.35
C GLN A 160 -2.88 -4.72 11.11
N VAL A 161 -3.68 -3.84 10.53
CA VAL A 161 -4.98 -3.44 11.07
C VAL A 161 -6.07 -4.02 10.18
N ALA A 162 -6.72 -5.08 10.65
CA ALA A 162 -7.77 -5.78 9.92
C ALA A 162 -9.08 -5.69 10.72
N GLU A 163 -10.09 -4.98 10.19
CA GLU A 163 -11.30 -4.65 10.92
C GLU A 163 -12.57 -5.15 10.22
N ILE A 164 -13.38 -5.85 10.97
CA ILE A 164 -14.75 -6.19 10.56
C ILE A 164 -15.66 -5.06 11.03
N VAL A 165 -16.01 -4.16 10.13
CA VAL A 165 -16.80 -2.97 10.46
C VAL A 165 -18.31 -3.19 10.27
N GLY A 166 -18.72 -4.25 9.56
CA GLY A 166 -20.13 -4.49 9.25
C GLY A 166 -20.72 -3.33 8.45
N MET A 167 -21.86 -2.84 8.94
CA MET A 167 -22.54 -1.64 8.43
C MET A 167 -22.26 -0.38 9.27
N ASN A 168 -21.39 -0.50 10.28
CA ASN A 168 -21.08 0.60 11.18
C ASN A 168 -20.06 1.55 10.58
N ASP A 169 -20.02 2.76 11.11
CA ASP A 169 -18.86 3.64 10.95
C ASP A 169 -17.74 3.19 11.90
N VAL A 170 -16.51 3.27 11.45
CA VAL A 170 -15.35 2.91 12.30
C VAL A 170 -15.22 3.85 13.50
N ASP A 171 -15.75 5.06 13.41
CA ASP A 171 -15.77 6.03 14.52
C ASP A 171 -16.61 5.52 15.69
N ASP A 172 -17.54 4.60 15.46
CA ASP A 172 -18.36 3.93 16.47
C ASP A 172 -17.71 2.65 17.03
N ILE A 173 -16.47 2.34 16.64
CA ILE A 173 -15.72 1.13 17.06
C ILE A 173 -14.42 1.55 17.77
N PRO A 174 -14.47 1.90 19.07
CA PRO A 174 -13.31 2.42 19.80
C PRO A 174 -12.07 1.53 19.73
N GLU A 175 -12.23 0.20 19.72
CA GLU A 175 -11.14 -0.75 19.66
C GLU A 175 -10.41 -0.70 18.31
N ALA A 176 -11.12 -0.42 17.20
CA ALA A 176 -10.52 -0.25 15.88
C ALA A 176 -9.68 1.04 15.85
N LEU A 177 -10.18 2.11 16.43
CA LEU A 177 -9.45 3.39 16.54
C LEU A 177 -8.18 3.24 17.38
N GLU A 178 -8.24 2.52 18.51
CA GLU A 178 -7.05 2.27 19.35
C GLU A 178 -6.02 1.38 18.64
N ARG A 179 -6.44 0.36 17.88
CA ARG A 179 -5.52 -0.44 17.05
C ARG A 179 -4.85 0.41 15.98
N ALA A 180 -5.58 1.28 15.31
CA ALA A 180 -5.01 2.21 14.33
C ALA A 180 -3.97 3.15 14.96
N LYS A 181 -4.29 3.74 16.11
CA LYS A 181 -3.34 4.58 16.85
C LYS A 181 -2.09 3.82 17.30
N ALA A 182 -2.25 2.57 17.75
CA ALA A 182 -1.12 1.72 18.12
C ALA A 182 -0.22 1.42 16.92
N ALA A 183 -0.82 1.15 15.75
CA ALA A 183 -0.09 0.92 14.51
C ALA A 183 0.70 2.16 14.06
N GLY A 184 0.14 3.36 14.20
CA GLY A 184 0.86 4.61 13.91
C GLY A 184 2.10 4.79 14.78
N LYS A 185 1.99 4.52 16.09
CA LYS A 185 3.14 4.56 17.01
C LYS A 185 4.22 3.53 16.65
N LYS A 186 3.83 2.30 16.26
CA LYS A 186 4.77 1.28 15.80
C LYS A 186 5.50 1.71 14.53
N LEU A 187 4.77 2.30 13.57
CA LEU A 187 5.36 2.81 12.34
C LEU A 187 6.40 3.90 12.64
N SER A 188 6.05 4.87 13.50
CA SER A 188 6.95 5.93 13.95
C SER A 188 8.23 5.37 14.58
N SER A 189 8.09 4.41 15.49
CA SER A 189 9.23 3.77 16.16
C SER A 189 10.13 3.01 15.19
N ALA A 190 9.53 2.34 14.21
CA ALA A 190 10.25 1.58 13.19
C ALA A 190 11.00 2.45 12.17
N LEU A 191 10.57 3.69 11.97
CA LEU A 191 11.24 4.67 11.12
C LEU A 191 12.43 5.35 11.83
N GLN A 192 12.44 5.35 13.15
CA GLN A 192 13.48 5.96 13.96
C GLN A 192 14.58 5.00 14.39
N SER A 193 14.40 3.70 14.16
CA SER A 193 15.35 2.62 14.48
C SER A 193 16.32 2.37 13.33
#